data_2ddebf8dda3374d1b307d1fe2cffb5d5
#
_entry.id   2ddebf8dda3374d1b307d1fe2cffb5d5
#
_cell.length_a   1.000
_cell.length_b   1.000
_cell.length_c   1.000
_cell.angle_alpha   90.00
_cell.angle_beta   90.00
_cell.angle_gamma   90.00
#
_symmetry.space_group_name_H-M   'P 1'
#
loop_
_entity.id
_entity.type
_entity.pdbx_description
1 polymer ?
#
loop_
_entity_poly.entity_id
_entity_poly.type
_entity_poly.pdbx_seq_one_letter_code
_entity_poly.pdbx_strand_id
1 'polypeptide(L)'
;MTTADAPTIAALRAGDEVDAVFACARKDRLQARSGLPYLALELRDRSGTIQGRAFRDADLLAGRFERGDLVRVRGRVDRFRDELQLEVRDVARAEAADPAAFLPVAYRDLDELDGFLEHLAREVHDPGFAALLERLLADGELRAAWRRAPCTIGGHHAYLGGLLEHTVAVATLALETCQLHVRLNSDLLIAAALVHDLGKTREFTYGAAIEQSAEGPLLGHLALGQELLEPYMQGLDAERRLALLHCVLSHHGSDRRFGSPEALALYRINALDATVKGALEQGL
;
A
#
# COMPACT_ATOMS: atom_id res chain seq x y z
N MET A 1 -4.25 8.69 -29.65
CA MET A 1 -5.02 7.55 -29.14
C MET A 1 -4.89 7.58 -27.64
N THR A 2 -5.96 7.90 -26.97
CA THR A 2 -6.05 8.01 -25.51
C THR A 2 -5.89 6.62 -24.88
N THR A 3 -5.26 6.52 -23.74
CA THR A 3 -4.94 5.32 -22.95
C THR A 3 -6.16 4.48 -22.50
N ALA A 4 -7.36 4.84 -22.91
CA ALA A 4 -8.61 4.20 -22.47
C ALA A 4 -9.02 2.92 -23.23
N ASP A 5 -8.28 2.53 -24.30
CA ASP A 5 -8.69 1.43 -25.18
C ASP A 5 -7.66 0.26 -25.27
N ALA A 6 -6.60 0.28 -24.47
CA ALA A 6 -5.64 -0.81 -24.44
C ALA A 6 -6.17 -1.96 -23.55
N PRO A 7 -6.06 -3.23 -24.01
CA PRO A 7 -6.50 -4.37 -23.20
C PRO A 7 -5.70 -4.44 -21.89
N THR A 8 -6.40 -4.66 -20.77
CA THR A 8 -5.76 -4.90 -19.48
C THR A 8 -5.10 -6.27 -19.45
N ILE A 9 -4.09 -6.44 -18.60
CA ILE A 9 -3.37 -7.72 -18.46
C ILE A 9 -4.34 -8.87 -18.16
N ALA A 10 -5.32 -8.66 -17.29
CA ALA A 10 -6.33 -9.68 -16.96
C ALA A 10 -7.22 -10.08 -18.15
N ALA A 11 -7.33 -9.25 -19.17
CA ALA A 11 -8.12 -9.53 -20.37
C ALA A 11 -7.32 -10.21 -21.49
N LEU A 12 -5.98 -10.24 -21.39
CA LEU A 12 -5.10 -10.79 -22.43
C LEU A 12 -5.29 -12.31 -22.61
N ARG A 13 -5.18 -12.73 -23.85
CA ARG A 13 -5.26 -14.14 -24.26
C ARG A 13 -4.07 -14.51 -25.13
N ALA A 14 -3.71 -15.79 -25.16
CA ALA A 14 -2.67 -16.30 -26.04
C ALA A 14 -3.04 -15.99 -27.51
N GLY A 15 -2.10 -15.41 -28.24
CA GLY A 15 -2.28 -14.97 -29.61
C GLY A 15 -2.51 -13.47 -29.79
N ASP A 16 -2.86 -12.74 -28.72
CA ASP A 16 -3.11 -11.30 -28.81
C ASP A 16 -1.84 -10.51 -29.15
N GLU A 17 -1.99 -9.56 -30.07
CA GLU A 17 -0.96 -8.54 -30.33
C GLU A 17 -1.16 -7.39 -29.36
N VAL A 18 -0.07 -6.97 -28.71
CA VAL A 18 -0.06 -5.93 -27.68
C VAL A 18 0.74 -4.72 -28.16
N ASP A 19 0.15 -3.55 -28.06
CA ASP A 19 0.81 -2.23 -28.13
C ASP A 19 0.23 -1.38 -27.00
N ALA A 20 0.82 -1.49 -25.80
CA ALA A 20 0.27 -0.86 -24.60
C ALA A 20 1.37 -0.36 -23.66
N VAL A 21 0.97 0.48 -22.70
CA VAL A 21 1.87 0.98 -21.65
C VAL A 21 1.65 0.15 -20.39
N PHE A 22 2.76 -0.22 -19.75
CA PHE A 22 2.80 -0.95 -18.48
C PHE A 22 3.82 -0.33 -17.54
N ALA A 23 3.69 -0.59 -16.25
CA ALA A 23 4.76 -0.35 -15.30
C ALA A 23 5.77 -1.50 -15.34
N CYS A 24 7.06 -1.19 -15.41
CA CYS A 24 8.14 -2.16 -15.35
C CYS A 24 8.48 -2.48 -13.87
N ALA A 25 7.85 -3.49 -13.29
CA ALA A 25 8.06 -3.88 -11.90
C ALA A 25 9.41 -4.59 -11.70
N ARG A 26 9.89 -5.33 -12.72
CA ARG A 26 11.18 -6.05 -12.70
C ARG A 26 11.83 -6.03 -14.06
N LYS A 27 13.17 -5.94 -14.08
CA LYS A 27 13.99 -5.91 -15.27
C LYS A 27 15.29 -6.67 -15.02
N ASP A 28 15.48 -7.80 -15.67
CA ASP A 28 16.69 -8.63 -15.53
C ASP A 28 17.27 -8.95 -16.90
N ARG A 29 18.61 -8.93 -16.98
CA ARG A 29 19.36 -9.45 -18.14
C ARG A 29 19.81 -10.86 -17.80
N LEU A 30 19.32 -11.84 -18.52
CA LEU A 30 19.56 -13.25 -18.29
C LEU A 30 20.17 -13.91 -19.51
N GLN A 31 20.71 -15.11 -19.37
CA GLN A 31 21.20 -15.93 -20.47
C GLN A 31 20.30 -17.15 -20.67
N ALA A 32 19.91 -17.39 -21.90
CA ALA A 32 19.22 -18.61 -22.29
C ALA A 32 20.16 -19.81 -22.24
N ARG A 33 19.63 -21.04 -22.29
CA ARG A 33 20.44 -22.27 -22.34
C ARG A 33 21.37 -22.32 -23.55
N SER A 34 21.05 -21.59 -24.61
CA SER A 34 21.91 -21.43 -25.83
C SER A 34 23.08 -20.47 -25.61
N GLY A 35 23.20 -19.82 -24.43
CA GLY A 35 24.20 -18.78 -24.15
C GLY A 35 23.82 -17.40 -24.68
N LEU A 36 22.73 -17.26 -25.43
CA LEU A 36 22.29 -15.94 -25.92
C LEU A 36 21.61 -15.13 -24.79
N PRO A 37 21.95 -13.82 -24.71
CA PRO A 37 21.30 -12.93 -23.72
C PRO A 37 19.84 -12.69 -24.11
N TYR A 38 18.99 -12.55 -23.09
CA TYR A 38 17.62 -12.09 -23.25
C TYR A 38 17.22 -11.16 -22.10
N LEU A 39 16.26 -10.30 -22.35
CA LEU A 39 15.70 -9.40 -21.34
C LEU A 39 14.43 -10.03 -20.76
N ALA A 40 14.40 -10.23 -19.45
CA ALA A 40 13.24 -10.68 -18.69
C ALA A 40 12.62 -9.49 -17.97
N LEU A 41 11.33 -9.32 -18.14
CA LEU A 41 10.53 -8.22 -17.58
C LEU A 41 9.37 -8.78 -16.78
N GLU A 42 9.02 -8.09 -15.71
CA GLU A 42 7.70 -8.18 -15.10
C GLU A 42 6.98 -6.86 -15.37
N LEU A 43 5.90 -6.96 -16.13
CA LEU A 43 5.09 -5.84 -16.56
C LEU A 43 3.79 -5.85 -15.76
N ARG A 44 3.33 -4.68 -15.35
CA ARG A 44 2.16 -4.52 -14.47
C ARG A 44 1.21 -3.46 -15.00
N ASP A 45 -0.07 -3.71 -14.83
CA ASP A 45 -1.13 -2.71 -14.82
C ASP A 45 -2.00 -2.91 -13.56
N ARG A 46 -3.08 -2.11 -13.42
CA ARG A 46 -4.01 -2.22 -12.28
C ARG A 46 -4.70 -3.58 -12.16
N SER A 47 -4.75 -4.37 -13.23
CA SER A 47 -5.47 -5.64 -13.30
C SER A 47 -4.60 -6.86 -13.00
N GLY A 48 -3.27 -6.70 -12.99
CA GLY A 48 -2.35 -7.81 -12.71
C GLY A 48 -0.95 -7.60 -13.24
N THR A 49 -0.21 -8.72 -13.33
CA THR A 49 1.16 -8.78 -13.84
C THR A 49 1.28 -9.79 -14.96
N ILE A 50 2.19 -9.54 -15.91
CA ILE A 50 2.57 -10.49 -16.97
C ILE A 50 4.08 -10.53 -17.14
N GLN A 51 4.63 -11.74 -17.35
CA GLN A 51 6.05 -11.89 -17.66
C GLN A 51 6.30 -11.52 -19.13
N GLY A 52 7.28 -10.66 -19.38
CA GLY A 52 7.74 -10.29 -20.71
C GLY A 52 9.13 -10.83 -20.99
N ARG A 53 9.39 -11.28 -22.22
CA ARG A 53 10.72 -11.71 -22.66
C ARG A 53 11.06 -11.14 -24.02
N ALA A 54 12.22 -10.47 -24.12
CA ALA A 54 12.80 -10.04 -25.38
C ALA A 54 14.06 -10.86 -25.67
N PHE A 55 14.01 -11.70 -26.72
CA PHE A 55 15.12 -12.55 -27.13
C PHE A 55 16.01 -11.92 -28.20
N ARG A 56 15.52 -10.86 -28.87
CA ARG A 56 16.27 -10.08 -29.86
C ARG A 56 16.59 -8.73 -29.29
N ASP A 57 17.73 -8.19 -29.64
CA ASP A 57 18.18 -6.84 -29.27
C ASP A 57 18.12 -6.55 -27.77
N ALA A 58 18.28 -7.58 -26.92
CA ALA A 58 18.07 -7.52 -25.46
C ALA A 58 18.88 -6.38 -24.83
N ASP A 59 20.14 -6.18 -25.25
CA ASP A 59 21.02 -5.14 -24.71
C ASP A 59 20.58 -3.74 -25.15
N LEU A 60 20.18 -3.60 -26.40
CA LEU A 60 19.68 -2.33 -26.94
C LEU A 60 18.37 -1.94 -26.25
N LEU A 61 17.45 -2.87 -26.10
CA LEU A 61 16.16 -2.65 -25.44
C LEU A 61 16.35 -2.33 -23.96
N ALA A 62 17.23 -3.05 -23.28
CA ALA A 62 17.53 -2.81 -21.87
C ALA A 62 18.11 -1.41 -21.61
N GLY A 63 18.80 -0.79 -22.55
CA GLY A 63 19.34 0.57 -22.42
C GLY A 63 18.31 1.69 -22.54
N ARG A 64 17.03 1.40 -22.87
CA ARG A 64 16.02 2.42 -23.19
C ARG A 64 15.15 2.81 -22.01
N PHE A 65 15.19 2.11 -20.90
CA PHE A 65 14.36 2.33 -19.70
C PHE A 65 14.98 1.69 -18.47
N GLU A 66 14.48 2.03 -17.29
CA GLU A 66 14.90 1.42 -16.03
C GLU A 66 13.71 0.72 -15.32
N ARG A 67 14.03 -0.10 -14.31
CA ARG A 67 13.02 -0.61 -13.37
C ARG A 67 12.30 0.56 -12.72
N GLY A 68 10.98 0.48 -12.60
CA GLY A 68 10.14 1.56 -12.08
C GLY A 68 9.67 2.55 -13.15
N ASP A 69 10.19 2.48 -14.39
CA ASP A 69 9.67 3.29 -15.48
C ASP A 69 8.32 2.75 -16.00
N LEU A 70 7.52 3.65 -16.54
CA LEU A 70 6.45 3.26 -17.46
C LEU A 70 7.07 2.98 -18.82
N VAL A 71 6.65 1.86 -19.42
CA VAL A 71 7.19 1.38 -20.69
C VAL A 71 6.06 1.08 -21.69
N ARG A 72 6.18 1.59 -22.90
CA ARG A 72 5.36 1.12 -24.02
C ARG A 72 5.97 -0.14 -24.57
N VAL A 73 5.19 -1.20 -24.58
CA VAL A 73 5.61 -2.53 -25.01
C VAL A 73 4.81 -2.93 -26.23
N ARG A 74 5.52 -3.42 -27.27
CA ARG A 74 4.96 -4.08 -28.43
C ARG A 74 5.38 -5.52 -28.44
N GLY A 75 4.43 -6.41 -28.63
CA GLY A 75 4.72 -7.85 -28.62
C GLY A 75 3.48 -8.69 -28.83
N ARG A 76 3.64 -9.98 -28.61
CA ARG A 76 2.57 -10.96 -28.74
C ARG A 76 2.46 -11.79 -27.48
N VAL A 77 1.24 -12.03 -27.02
CA VAL A 77 0.97 -12.93 -25.90
C VAL A 77 1.10 -14.38 -26.37
N ASP A 78 1.89 -15.14 -25.67
CA ASP A 78 2.07 -16.58 -25.90
C ASP A 78 1.81 -17.36 -24.60
N ARG A 79 1.73 -18.67 -24.68
CA ARG A 79 1.58 -19.56 -23.52
C ARG A 79 2.87 -20.37 -23.33
N PHE A 80 3.44 -20.24 -22.13
CA PHE A 80 4.62 -21.01 -21.75
C PHE A 80 4.36 -21.69 -20.40
N ARG A 81 4.39 -23.05 -20.37
CA ARG A 81 4.11 -23.85 -19.16
C ARG A 81 2.80 -23.47 -18.48
N ASP A 82 1.73 -23.37 -19.27
CA ASP A 82 0.37 -22.99 -18.85
C ASP A 82 0.17 -21.55 -18.34
N GLU A 83 1.23 -20.74 -18.30
CA GLU A 83 1.15 -19.32 -17.98
C GLU A 83 1.21 -18.45 -19.25
N LEU A 84 0.51 -17.30 -19.19
CA LEU A 84 0.63 -16.29 -20.25
C LEU A 84 1.95 -15.54 -20.12
N GLN A 85 2.62 -15.34 -21.24
CA GLN A 85 3.87 -14.62 -21.35
C GLN A 85 3.84 -13.69 -22.57
N LEU A 86 4.39 -12.49 -22.45
CA LEU A 86 4.52 -11.56 -23.57
C LEU A 86 5.87 -11.74 -24.25
N GLU A 87 5.88 -12.17 -25.51
CA GLU A 87 7.05 -12.10 -26.38
C GLU A 87 7.23 -10.64 -26.81
N VAL A 88 8.19 -9.97 -26.19
CA VAL A 88 8.45 -8.55 -26.39
C VAL A 88 9.31 -8.37 -27.66
N ARG A 89 8.78 -7.61 -28.61
CA ARG A 89 9.49 -7.25 -29.87
C ARG A 89 10.11 -5.87 -29.77
N ASP A 90 9.47 -4.96 -29.03
CA ASP A 90 9.97 -3.62 -28.79
C ASP A 90 9.51 -3.13 -27.41
N VAL A 91 10.38 -2.36 -26.74
CA VAL A 91 10.09 -1.72 -25.47
C VAL A 91 10.89 -0.43 -25.36
N ALA A 92 10.22 0.62 -24.91
CA ALA A 92 10.85 1.92 -24.66
C ALA A 92 10.12 2.62 -23.52
N ARG A 93 10.82 3.54 -22.84
CA ARG A 93 10.23 4.40 -21.82
C ARG A 93 9.03 5.15 -22.42
N ALA A 94 7.94 5.17 -21.71
CA ALA A 94 6.74 5.89 -22.06
C ALA A 94 6.56 7.10 -21.13
N GLU A 95 6.18 8.23 -21.70
CA GLU A 95 5.68 9.36 -20.95
C GLU A 95 4.18 9.13 -20.72
N ALA A 96 3.76 8.93 -19.47
CA ALA A 96 2.37 8.80 -19.11
C ALA A 96 2.03 9.75 -17.96
N ALA A 97 0.78 10.16 -17.92
CA ALA A 97 0.33 11.24 -17.05
C ALA A 97 0.36 10.90 -15.55
N ASP A 98 0.09 9.64 -15.17
CA ASP A 98 0.12 9.21 -13.76
C ASP A 98 0.64 7.76 -13.67
N PRO A 99 1.90 7.57 -13.27
CA PRO A 99 2.46 6.23 -13.05
C PRO A 99 1.70 5.40 -12.01
N ALA A 100 1.10 6.05 -11.01
CA ALA A 100 0.34 5.36 -9.97
C ALA A 100 -0.95 4.71 -10.49
N ALA A 101 -1.45 5.15 -11.67
CA ALA A 101 -2.59 4.51 -12.33
C ALA A 101 -2.33 3.04 -12.74
N PHE A 102 -1.07 2.60 -12.72
CA PHE A 102 -0.65 1.23 -13.03
C PHE A 102 -0.47 0.36 -11.78
N LEU A 103 -0.60 0.94 -10.58
CA LEU A 103 -0.58 0.20 -9.34
C LEU A 103 -1.94 -0.46 -9.06
N PRO A 104 -1.95 -1.62 -8.39
CA PRO A 104 -3.19 -2.16 -7.85
C PRO A 104 -3.81 -1.17 -6.86
N VAL A 105 -5.13 -1.20 -6.76
CA VAL A 105 -5.93 -0.34 -5.87
C VAL A 105 -6.72 -1.25 -4.94
N ALA A 106 -7.09 -0.75 -3.76
CA ALA A 106 -7.98 -1.45 -2.84
C ALA A 106 -9.20 -2.00 -3.59
N TYR A 107 -9.57 -3.24 -3.27
CA TYR A 107 -10.73 -3.89 -3.86
C TYR A 107 -12.04 -3.24 -3.39
N ARG A 108 -12.07 -2.76 -2.15
CA ARG A 108 -13.19 -2.03 -1.58
C ARG A 108 -13.22 -0.59 -2.11
N ASP A 109 -14.42 -0.03 -2.21
CA ASP A 109 -14.63 1.36 -2.59
C ASP A 109 -14.00 2.31 -1.56
N LEU A 110 -13.16 3.25 -2.03
CA LEU A 110 -12.45 4.19 -1.15
C LEU A 110 -13.37 5.22 -0.49
N ASP A 111 -14.50 5.56 -1.10
CA ASP A 111 -15.47 6.48 -0.50
C ASP A 111 -16.26 5.77 0.59
N GLU A 112 -16.58 4.49 0.40
CA GLU A 112 -17.15 3.64 1.44
C GLU A 112 -16.20 3.50 2.64
N LEU A 113 -14.92 3.19 2.39
CA LEU A 113 -13.90 3.08 3.45
C LEU A 113 -13.71 4.39 4.20
N ASP A 114 -13.69 5.51 3.49
CA ASP A 114 -13.58 6.84 4.10
C ASP A 114 -14.82 7.19 4.96
N GLY A 115 -16.01 6.77 4.53
CA GLY A 115 -17.22 6.86 5.33
C GLY A 115 -17.16 6.01 6.61
N PHE A 116 -16.57 4.82 6.56
CA PHE A 116 -16.31 4.00 7.75
C PHE A 116 -15.28 4.63 8.69
N LEU A 117 -14.22 5.24 8.15
CA LEU A 117 -13.25 5.99 8.94
C LEU A 117 -13.92 7.10 9.75
N GLU A 118 -14.79 7.90 9.10
CA GLU A 118 -15.58 8.94 9.78
C GLU A 118 -16.54 8.37 10.82
N HIS A 119 -17.18 7.24 10.52
CA HIS A 119 -18.08 6.58 11.48
C HIS A 119 -17.32 6.15 12.72
N LEU A 120 -16.18 5.47 12.57
CA LEU A 120 -15.35 5.00 13.68
C LEU A 120 -14.78 6.17 14.50
N ALA A 121 -14.43 7.29 13.86
CA ALA A 121 -14.00 8.48 14.58
C ALA A 121 -15.12 9.08 15.46
N ARG A 122 -16.40 8.96 15.07
CA ARG A 122 -17.56 9.41 15.87
C ARG A 122 -17.86 8.52 17.05
N GLU A 123 -17.36 7.28 17.07
CA GLU A 123 -17.45 6.39 18.24
C GLU A 123 -16.50 6.79 19.39
N VAL A 124 -15.61 7.76 19.15
CA VAL A 124 -14.70 8.31 20.16
C VAL A 124 -15.37 9.49 20.83
N HIS A 125 -15.70 9.35 22.12
CA HIS A 125 -16.47 10.33 22.89
C HIS A 125 -15.62 11.16 23.87
N ASP A 126 -14.38 10.74 24.18
CA ASP A 126 -13.45 11.58 24.94
C ASP A 126 -13.18 12.88 24.18
N PRO A 127 -13.45 14.07 24.77
CA PRO A 127 -13.37 15.34 24.04
C PRO A 127 -11.97 15.64 23.47
N GLY A 128 -10.91 15.16 24.14
CA GLY A 128 -9.54 15.35 23.69
C GLY A 128 -9.22 14.55 22.42
N PHE A 129 -9.52 13.26 22.45
CA PHE A 129 -9.31 12.39 21.29
C PHE A 129 -10.28 12.72 20.14
N ALA A 130 -11.53 13.03 20.43
CA ALA A 130 -12.50 13.45 19.40
C ALA A 130 -12.02 14.71 18.66
N ALA A 131 -11.56 15.73 19.38
CA ALA A 131 -11.03 16.96 18.78
C ALA A 131 -9.74 16.74 18.00
N LEU A 132 -8.90 15.78 18.39
CA LEU A 132 -7.72 15.37 17.62
C LEU A 132 -8.15 14.74 16.28
N LEU A 133 -9.08 13.78 16.32
CA LEU A 133 -9.56 13.10 15.10
C LEU A 133 -10.30 14.06 14.17
N GLU A 134 -11.09 14.98 14.70
CA GLU A 134 -11.76 16.03 13.92
C GLU A 134 -10.74 16.87 13.13
N ARG A 135 -9.67 17.33 13.80
CA ARG A 135 -8.60 18.10 13.12
C ARG A 135 -7.87 17.28 12.05
N LEU A 136 -7.57 16.01 12.32
CA LEU A 136 -6.94 15.11 11.33
C LEU A 136 -7.83 14.90 10.11
N LEU A 137 -9.11 14.64 10.30
CA LEU A 137 -10.07 14.40 9.22
C LEU A 137 -10.42 15.68 8.44
N ALA A 138 -10.30 16.85 9.07
CA ALA A 138 -10.48 18.15 8.41
C ALA A 138 -9.27 18.57 7.56
N ASP A 139 -8.09 17.98 7.78
CA ASP A 139 -6.91 18.23 6.95
C ASP A 139 -7.03 17.48 5.62
N GLY A 140 -7.39 18.24 4.57
CA GLY A 140 -7.65 17.67 3.25
C GLY A 140 -6.40 17.05 2.59
N GLU A 141 -5.21 17.57 2.86
CA GLU A 141 -3.96 17.03 2.30
C GLU A 141 -3.60 15.71 2.98
N LEU A 142 -3.66 15.67 4.30
CA LEU A 142 -3.41 14.44 5.05
C LEU A 142 -4.45 13.36 4.72
N ARG A 143 -5.73 13.73 4.66
CA ARG A 143 -6.81 12.80 4.31
C ARG A 143 -6.64 12.23 2.90
N ALA A 144 -6.27 13.05 1.92
CA ALA A 144 -5.97 12.59 0.57
C ALA A 144 -4.76 11.64 0.53
N ALA A 145 -3.70 11.95 1.28
CA ALA A 145 -2.54 11.07 1.42
C ALA A 145 -2.91 9.73 2.09
N TRP A 146 -3.72 9.77 3.16
CA TRP A 146 -4.20 8.58 3.87
C TRP A 146 -5.03 7.66 2.97
N ARG A 147 -5.97 8.25 2.20
CA ARG A 147 -6.82 7.51 1.25
C ARG A 147 -6.02 6.85 0.12
N ARG A 148 -4.87 7.39 -0.22
CA ARG A 148 -4.07 6.92 -1.36
C ARG A 148 -2.91 6.01 -0.97
N ALA A 149 -2.36 6.15 0.22
CA ALA A 149 -1.16 5.45 0.64
C ALA A 149 -1.35 3.92 0.64
N PRO A 150 -0.32 3.15 0.24
CA PRO A 150 -0.26 1.71 0.50
C PRO A 150 0.07 1.45 1.97
N CYS A 151 -0.24 0.25 2.47
CA CYS A 151 0.12 -0.15 3.82
C CYS A 151 1.53 -0.78 3.88
N THR A 152 1.96 -1.47 2.81
CA THR A 152 3.28 -2.10 2.71
C THR A 152 3.79 -2.04 1.27
N ILE A 153 5.08 -2.34 1.06
CA ILE A 153 5.68 -2.48 -0.28
C ILE A 153 5.31 -3.82 -0.92
N GLY A 154 5.29 -4.87 -0.13
CA GLY A 154 4.96 -6.22 -0.59
C GLY A 154 4.58 -7.09 0.61
N GLY A 155 3.33 -7.43 0.72
CA GLY A 155 2.72 -8.13 1.85
C GLY A 155 1.24 -7.79 1.89
N HIS A 156 0.67 -7.67 3.08
CA HIS A 156 -0.72 -7.26 3.22
C HIS A 156 -0.95 -5.81 2.80
N HIS A 157 -2.07 -5.55 2.13
CA HIS A 157 -2.49 -4.21 1.69
C HIS A 157 -1.42 -3.45 0.86
N ALA A 158 -0.66 -4.16 0.00
CA ALA A 158 0.39 -3.60 -0.85
C ALA A 158 -0.17 -2.97 -2.13
N TYR A 159 -1.11 -2.03 -1.99
CA TYR A 159 -1.81 -1.34 -3.08
C TYR A 159 -2.29 0.05 -2.63
N LEU A 160 -2.67 0.89 -3.59
CA LEU A 160 -3.22 2.22 -3.29
C LEU A 160 -4.53 2.10 -2.51
N GLY A 161 -4.66 2.89 -1.45
CA GLY A 161 -5.77 2.80 -0.50
C GLY A 161 -5.62 1.68 0.53
N GLY A 162 -4.53 0.91 0.47
CA GLY A 162 -4.27 -0.19 1.41
C GLY A 162 -4.13 0.29 2.85
N LEU A 163 -3.55 1.46 3.08
CA LEU A 163 -3.47 2.06 4.41
C LEU A 163 -4.85 2.38 4.99
N LEU A 164 -5.74 2.96 4.18
CA LEU A 164 -7.11 3.27 4.62
C LEU A 164 -7.88 1.99 4.95
N GLU A 165 -7.79 0.96 4.08
CA GLU A 165 -8.47 -0.33 4.30
C GLU A 165 -7.97 -1.01 5.58
N HIS A 166 -6.66 -1.04 5.81
CA HIS A 166 -6.04 -1.56 7.03
C HIS A 166 -6.50 -0.79 8.27
N THR A 167 -6.46 0.54 8.22
CA THR A 167 -6.89 1.40 9.34
C THR A 167 -8.34 1.13 9.74
N VAL A 168 -9.25 1.06 8.77
CA VAL A 168 -10.68 0.76 9.01
C VAL A 168 -10.84 -0.63 9.61
N ALA A 169 -10.11 -1.64 9.11
CA ALA A 169 -10.17 -3.00 9.65
C ALA A 169 -9.69 -3.05 11.10
N VAL A 170 -8.52 -2.46 11.40
CA VAL A 170 -7.96 -2.43 12.76
C VAL A 170 -8.86 -1.66 13.73
N ALA A 171 -9.41 -0.52 13.32
CA ALA A 171 -10.31 0.27 14.17
C ALA A 171 -11.67 -0.42 14.40
N THR A 172 -12.19 -1.14 13.41
CA THR A 172 -13.40 -1.99 13.57
C THR A 172 -13.14 -3.10 14.59
N LEU A 173 -12.03 -3.83 14.46
CA LEU A 173 -11.64 -4.84 15.43
C LEU A 173 -11.41 -4.27 16.83
N ALA A 174 -10.91 -3.04 16.94
CA ALA A 174 -10.74 -2.34 18.20
C ALA A 174 -12.10 -2.05 18.87
N LEU A 175 -13.07 -1.56 18.10
CA LEU A 175 -14.44 -1.30 18.57
C LEU A 175 -15.08 -2.59 19.10
N GLU A 176 -15.06 -3.68 18.31
CA GLU A 176 -15.61 -4.98 18.72
C GLU A 176 -14.88 -5.56 19.97
N THR A 177 -13.57 -5.37 20.05
CA THR A 177 -12.78 -5.81 21.20
C THR A 177 -13.20 -5.06 22.47
N CYS A 178 -13.52 -3.76 22.37
CA CYS A 178 -14.03 -2.99 23.52
C CYS A 178 -15.41 -3.43 23.99
N GLN A 179 -16.28 -3.87 23.08
CA GLN A 179 -17.59 -4.44 23.44
C GLN A 179 -17.44 -5.74 24.25
N LEU A 180 -16.46 -6.57 23.91
CA LEU A 180 -16.16 -7.81 24.63
C LEU A 180 -15.41 -7.58 25.95
N HIS A 181 -14.59 -6.53 26.00
CA HIS A 181 -13.71 -6.23 27.13
C HIS A 181 -13.99 -4.81 27.68
N VAL A 182 -15.12 -4.65 28.36
CA VAL A 182 -15.68 -3.38 28.85
C VAL A 182 -14.78 -2.59 29.82
N ARG A 183 -13.64 -3.14 30.21
CA ARG A 183 -12.64 -2.46 31.06
C ARG A 183 -11.57 -1.75 30.25
N LEU A 184 -11.53 -1.94 28.93
CA LEU A 184 -10.66 -1.18 28.04
C LEU A 184 -11.18 0.26 27.93
N ASN A 185 -10.27 1.21 27.81
CA ASN A 185 -10.61 2.56 27.41
C ASN A 185 -10.88 2.56 25.89
N SER A 186 -12.18 2.52 25.54
CA SER A 186 -12.62 2.46 24.13
C SER A 186 -12.16 3.67 23.33
N ASP A 187 -12.24 4.86 23.91
CA ASP A 187 -11.86 6.11 23.24
C ASP A 187 -10.38 6.10 22.89
N LEU A 188 -9.52 5.65 23.81
CA LEU A 188 -8.09 5.53 23.58
C LEU A 188 -7.77 4.47 22.51
N LEU A 189 -8.38 3.27 22.63
CA LEU A 189 -8.06 2.16 21.72
C LEU A 189 -8.52 2.46 20.31
N ILE A 190 -9.73 3.00 20.11
CA ILE A 190 -10.24 3.35 18.78
C ILE A 190 -9.44 4.52 18.19
N ALA A 191 -9.17 5.59 18.97
CA ALA A 191 -8.36 6.70 18.49
C ALA A 191 -6.94 6.24 18.08
N ALA A 192 -6.30 5.41 18.92
CA ALA A 192 -5.00 4.86 18.59
C ALA A 192 -5.04 3.96 17.34
N ALA A 193 -6.07 3.12 17.18
CA ALA A 193 -6.26 2.29 16.00
C ALA A 193 -6.43 3.11 14.72
N LEU A 194 -7.12 4.25 14.79
CA LEU A 194 -7.28 5.14 13.65
C LEU A 194 -5.97 5.82 13.22
N VAL A 195 -5.06 6.11 14.15
CA VAL A 195 -3.87 6.92 13.83
C VAL A 195 -2.55 6.15 13.83
N HIS A 196 -2.55 4.84 14.22
CA HIS A 196 -1.31 4.09 14.50
C HIS A 196 -0.31 4.07 13.34
N ASP A 197 -0.81 4.02 12.14
CA ASP A 197 -0.02 3.84 10.91
C ASP A 197 0.05 5.09 10.00
N LEU A 198 -0.41 6.25 10.46
CA LEU A 198 -0.41 7.49 9.67
C LEU A 198 0.97 7.85 9.11
N GLY A 199 2.05 7.49 9.78
CA GLY A 199 3.41 7.73 9.32
C GLY A 199 3.74 7.04 7.98
N LYS A 200 2.98 6.01 7.58
CA LYS A 200 3.12 5.34 6.28
C LYS A 200 2.78 6.25 5.10
N THR A 201 2.02 7.32 5.32
CA THR A 201 1.80 8.36 4.30
C THR A 201 3.07 9.08 3.89
N ARG A 202 4.11 9.08 4.73
CA ARG A 202 5.44 9.63 4.49
C ARG A 202 6.51 8.55 4.27
N GLU A 203 6.33 7.36 4.82
CA GLU A 203 7.28 6.24 4.70
C GLU A 203 7.40 5.74 3.27
N PHE A 204 6.32 5.82 2.48
CA PHE A 204 6.28 5.30 1.12
C PHE A 204 6.08 6.38 0.08
N THR A 205 6.69 6.14 -1.10
CA THR A 205 6.39 6.80 -2.36
C THR A 205 5.77 5.80 -3.32
N TYR A 206 4.93 6.28 -4.22
CA TYR A 206 4.25 5.41 -5.18
C TYR A 206 4.14 6.11 -6.54
N GLY A 207 4.89 5.55 -7.49
CA GLY A 207 4.87 5.88 -8.91
C GLY A 207 4.44 4.66 -9.70
N ALA A 208 5.29 4.16 -10.57
CA ALA A 208 5.10 2.86 -11.26
C ALA A 208 5.30 1.65 -10.31
N ALA A 209 5.93 1.86 -9.16
CA ALA A 209 6.08 0.88 -8.07
C ALA A 209 5.84 1.58 -6.72
N ILE A 210 5.53 0.78 -5.70
CA ILE A 210 5.57 1.22 -4.31
C ILE A 210 7.00 1.06 -3.81
N GLU A 211 7.59 2.13 -3.30
CA GLU A 211 8.98 2.15 -2.83
C GLU A 211 9.07 2.91 -1.50
N GLN A 212 10.17 2.74 -0.80
CA GLN A 212 10.43 3.57 0.38
C GLN A 212 10.76 5.00 -0.06
N SER A 213 10.29 5.98 0.70
CA SER A 213 10.71 7.37 0.57
C SER A 213 12.17 7.55 1.02
N ALA A 214 12.71 8.75 0.88
CA ALA A 214 14.03 9.06 1.45
C ALA A 214 14.06 8.98 2.98
N GLU A 215 12.94 9.24 3.65
CA GLU A 215 12.79 9.23 5.11
C GLU A 215 12.51 7.83 5.65
N GLY A 216 11.80 7.00 4.88
CA GLY A 216 11.34 5.68 5.30
C GLY A 216 12.43 4.78 5.90
N PRO A 217 13.56 4.52 5.20
CA PRO A 217 14.62 3.66 5.69
C PRO A 217 15.34 4.20 6.93
N LEU A 218 15.27 5.50 7.16
CA LEU A 218 16.00 6.18 8.25
C LEU A 218 15.17 6.29 9.53
N LEU A 219 13.89 6.60 9.39
CA LEU A 219 13.03 6.93 10.52
C LEU A 219 11.94 5.86 10.75
N GLY A 220 11.42 5.27 9.67
CA GLY A 220 10.27 4.37 9.73
C GLY A 220 8.97 5.07 10.11
N HIS A 221 7.83 4.42 9.86
CA HIS A 221 6.51 5.03 10.08
C HIS A 221 6.20 5.34 11.55
N LEU A 222 6.83 4.69 12.53
CA LEU A 222 6.60 5.01 13.94
C LEU A 222 7.06 6.43 14.29
N ALA A 223 8.30 6.77 13.92
CA ALA A 223 8.85 8.10 14.17
C ALA A 223 8.18 9.16 13.29
N LEU A 224 7.98 8.86 12.01
CA LEU A 224 7.27 9.73 11.08
C LEU A 224 5.82 9.98 11.52
N GLY A 225 5.15 8.95 12.06
CA GLY A 225 3.79 9.05 12.60
C GLY A 225 3.72 9.91 13.85
N GLN A 226 4.68 9.76 14.77
CA GLN A 226 4.75 10.62 15.94
C GLN A 226 4.95 12.09 15.55
N GLU A 227 5.87 12.37 14.64
CA GLU A 227 6.12 13.72 14.15
C GLU A 227 4.88 14.32 13.47
N LEU A 228 4.21 13.53 12.63
CA LEU A 228 2.99 13.93 11.93
C LEU A 228 1.85 14.23 12.90
N LEU A 229 1.69 13.44 13.96
CA LEU A 229 0.61 13.61 14.96
C LEU A 229 0.84 14.81 15.89
N GLU A 230 2.07 15.26 16.08
CA GLU A 230 2.44 16.30 17.05
C GLU A 230 1.57 17.57 16.95
N PRO A 231 1.37 18.21 15.78
CA PRO A 231 0.54 19.40 15.67
C PRO A 231 -0.95 19.16 16.00
N TYR A 232 -1.46 17.94 15.79
CA TYR A 232 -2.85 17.59 16.05
C TYR A 232 -3.10 17.22 17.52
N MET A 233 -2.06 16.87 18.27
CA MET A 233 -2.14 16.59 19.72
C MET A 233 -2.21 17.84 20.59
N GLN A 234 -2.18 19.03 19.99
CA GLN A 234 -2.37 20.28 20.75
C GLN A 234 -3.73 20.27 21.45
N GLY A 235 -3.73 20.54 22.75
CA GLY A 235 -4.93 20.50 23.60
C GLY A 235 -5.18 19.17 24.29
N LEU A 236 -4.45 18.10 23.99
CA LEU A 236 -4.40 16.93 24.85
C LEU A 236 -3.60 17.22 26.12
N ASP A 237 -4.10 16.78 27.26
CA ASP A 237 -3.29 16.76 28.48
C ASP A 237 -2.17 15.73 28.39
N ALA A 238 -1.22 15.80 29.30
CA ALA A 238 -0.02 14.97 29.29
C ALA A 238 -0.33 13.46 29.41
N GLU A 239 -1.37 13.09 30.14
CA GLU A 239 -1.76 11.70 30.36
C GLU A 239 -2.35 11.11 29.07
N ARG A 240 -3.33 11.77 28.45
CA ARG A 240 -3.92 11.34 27.17
C ARG A 240 -2.88 11.27 26.05
N ARG A 241 -2.03 12.29 25.97
CA ARG A 241 -0.95 12.32 24.98
C ARG A 241 0.02 11.14 25.16
N LEU A 242 0.45 10.88 26.39
CA LEU A 242 1.36 9.76 26.69
C LEU A 242 0.70 8.41 26.37
N ALA A 243 -0.56 8.23 26.75
CA ALA A 243 -1.31 7.00 26.49
C ALA A 243 -1.46 6.73 24.99
N LEU A 244 -1.84 7.75 24.21
CA LEU A 244 -1.97 7.62 22.74
C LEU A 244 -0.62 7.26 22.09
N LEU A 245 0.44 8.00 22.42
CA LEU A 245 1.78 7.73 21.88
C LEU A 245 2.30 6.36 22.28
N HIS A 246 2.01 5.89 23.51
CA HIS A 246 2.38 4.55 23.93
C HIS A 246 1.70 3.48 23.04
N CYS A 247 0.40 3.62 22.77
CA CYS A 247 -0.29 2.71 21.84
C CYS A 247 0.33 2.76 20.43
N VAL A 248 0.51 3.95 19.87
CA VAL A 248 1.06 4.14 18.51
C VAL A 248 2.48 3.60 18.39
N LEU A 249 3.38 3.90 19.34
CA LEU A 249 4.78 3.49 19.25
C LEU A 249 5.02 2.00 19.58
N SER A 250 4.05 1.31 20.18
CA SER A 250 4.19 -0.10 20.56
C SER A 250 3.35 -1.07 19.74
N HIS A 251 2.64 -0.62 18.70
CA HIS A 251 1.71 -1.48 17.95
C HIS A 251 2.38 -2.59 17.12
N HIS A 252 3.70 -2.54 16.93
CA HIS A 252 4.49 -3.66 16.37
C HIS A 252 5.13 -4.56 17.43
N GLY A 253 4.84 -4.33 18.68
CA GLY A 253 5.41 -5.04 19.80
C GLY A 253 6.29 -4.12 20.65
N SER A 254 6.73 -4.64 21.78
CA SER A 254 7.59 -3.92 22.71
C SER A 254 8.60 -4.90 23.33
N ASP A 255 9.87 -4.53 23.40
CA ASP A 255 10.90 -5.26 24.13
C ASP A 255 10.65 -5.27 25.64
N ARG A 256 9.76 -4.39 26.08
CA ARG A 256 9.31 -4.29 27.48
C ARG A 256 7.87 -4.75 27.59
N ARG A 257 7.42 -4.93 28.84
CA ARG A 257 5.99 -5.16 29.11
C ARG A 257 5.17 -3.96 28.64
N PHE A 258 4.03 -4.21 27.96
CA PHE A 258 3.07 -3.17 27.62
C PHE A 258 2.63 -2.41 28.87
N GLY A 259 2.59 -1.10 28.79
CA GLY A 259 2.19 -0.21 29.88
C GLY A 259 0.68 -0.11 30.10
N SER A 260 -0.11 -0.49 29.06
CA SER A 260 -1.56 -0.50 29.15
C SER A 260 -2.16 -1.69 28.40
N PRO A 261 -3.40 -2.11 28.78
CA PRO A 261 -4.10 -3.17 28.07
C PRO A 261 -4.51 -2.75 26.65
N GLU A 262 -4.77 -1.46 26.39
CA GLU A 262 -5.09 -0.91 25.07
C GLU A 262 -3.93 -1.05 24.10
N ALA A 263 -2.70 -0.75 24.53
CA ALA A 263 -1.50 -0.93 23.72
C ALA A 263 -1.27 -2.40 23.35
N LEU A 264 -1.48 -3.33 24.29
CA LEU A 264 -1.44 -4.76 24.03
C LEU A 264 -2.55 -5.19 23.05
N ALA A 265 -3.77 -4.68 23.23
CA ALA A 265 -4.89 -4.98 22.36
C ALA A 265 -4.61 -4.50 20.93
N LEU A 266 -4.16 -3.25 20.75
CA LEU A 266 -3.81 -2.71 19.44
C LEU A 266 -2.74 -3.54 18.73
N TYR A 267 -1.67 -3.92 19.43
CA TYR A 267 -0.62 -4.80 18.88
C TYR A 267 -1.21 -6.12 18.34
N ARG A 268 -2.13 -6.76 19.09
CA ARG A 268 -2.72 -8.04 18.69
C ARG A 268 -3.71 -7.89 17.54
N ILE A 269 -4.52 -6.85 17.55
CA ILE A 269 -5.49 -6.53 16.50
C ILE A 269 -4.77 -6.21 15.19
N ASN A 270 -3.76 -5.35 15.24
CA ASN A 270 -2.91 -5.02 14.10
C ASN A 270 -2.26 -6.27 13.50
N ALA A 271 -1.67 -7.12 14.32
CA ALA A 271 -1.06 -8.36 13.88
C ALA A 271 -2.09 -9.35 13.27
N LEU A 272 -3.31 -9.39 13.81
CA LEU A 272 -4.39 -10.23 13.29
C LEU A 272 -4.76 -9.82 11.85
N ASP A 273 -5.08 -8.53 11.63
CA ASP A 273 -5.43 -8.04 10.30
C ASP A 273 -4.29 -8.28 9.30
N ALA A 274 -3.07 -7.88 9.65
CA ALA A 274 -1.89 -8.05 8.81
C ALA A 274 -1.66 -9.52 8.41
N THR A 275 -1.83 -10.46 9.35
CA THR A 275 -1.59 -11.89 9.12
C THR A 275 -2.68 -12.50 8.25
N VAL A 276 -3.95 -12.24 8.58
CA VAL A 276 -5.09 -12.81 7.84
C VAL A 276 -5.13 -12.25 6.42
N LYS A 277 -4.99 -10.93 6.26
CA LYS A 277 -4.97 -10.30 4.95
C LYS A 277 -3.79 -10.79 4.10
N GLY A 278 -2.60 -10.87 4.69
CA GLY A 278 -1.42 -11.40 3.99
C GLY A 278 -1.61 -12.83 3.51
N ALA A 279 -2.23 -13.70 4.32
CA ALA A 279 -2.55 -15.06 3.94
C ALA A 279 -3.53 -15.12 2.75
N LEU A 280 -4.61 -14.34 2.82
CA LEU A 280 -5.61 -14.27 1.74
C LEU A 280 -5.02 -13.74 0.42
N GLU A 281 -4.14 -12.75 0.48
CA GLU A 281 -3.47 -12.20 -0.71
C GLU A 281 -2.43 -13.16 -1.32
N GLN A 282 -1.95 -14.11 -0.55
CA GLN A 282 -1.05 -15.18 -1.02
C GLN A 282 -1.78 -16.43 -1.51
N GLY A 283 -3.11 -16.44 -1.46
CA GLY A 283 -3.94 -17.53 -1.98
C GLY A 283 -4.11 -18.72 -1.03
N LEU A 284 -3.96 -18.49 0.29
CA LEU A 284 -4.32 -19.46 1.33
C LEU A 284 -5.82 -19.44 1.61
#